data_dd1d1edb6e784c74d0bd60794616b572
#
_entry.id   dd1d1edb6e784c74d0bd60794616b572
#
_cell.length_a   1.000
_cell.length_b   1.000
_cell.length_c   1.000
_cell.angle_alpha   90.00
_cell.angle_beta   90.00
_cell.angle_gamma   90.00
#
_symmetry.space_group_name_H-M   'P 1'
#
loop_
_entity.id
_entity.type
_entity.pdbx_description
1 polymer ?
#
loop_
_entity_poly.entity_id
_entity_poly.type
_entity_poly.pdbx_seq_one_letter_code
_entity_poly.pdbx_strand_id
1 'polypeptide(L)'
;MFKYKRKINEINYLHKSSFVTSDKVNTTICLNSDFTVRKPFNGLYIKNGKVIISNLFEQIETKENKYSINNIISSVKSYDKSNDEYILSVDLENFLVEYDMDEAYFSKKLYLEEKTGILAIEYEIYNKSKYDMTFKVFPAITYRDIYKMKNASMLKFNQRDENNEVVINLSIVNGEDVILKSDRLVWNKDVNFLNNITYHVREDNVNLKEYVEDLLVPGYFDICIKSDEHVKAVIYVLPKEKDISKINTELLSKKDFFIKENISNSIEHEYVELKELSYGIDKLKLENFMIDSLPYYGSSMLSMEKVNIDNINKTLNILINCVKAVEGQYLSFGKIKEATRRTLEIKKYIEAIDKIRKEKEFEYETLYKILILKLWWIESINRIIQKQDLYNVFFSFVKYIINSIFSDKLFDEYFKNIESVALMYNALKIYEDMLKKDGKEENAIFVREEYFRTKIHNEFWNEEKRVLKKNLDEEEIYANIEMLYTISLSYPCIVSDIQFRLLDTVFKELYTPYGLREYSKNSLRNTGLIYPKYMAHFVKANLRQNGVTRASRKIAFNLVKDLFLDINKYLNCGVKKVYSEKGYQIDTLPYDLLTNAEIIRLYDMLL
;
A
#
# COMPACT_ATOMS: atom_id res chain seq x y z
N MET A 1 10.36 19.83 -5.89
CA MET A 1 10.70 20.52 -4.63
C MET A 1 9.42 21.07 -4.03
N PHE A 2 8.80 20.34 -3.10
CA PHE A 2 7.57 20.75 -2.43
C PHE A 2 7.92 21.39 -1.10
N LYS A 3 8.33 22.67 -1.13
CA LYS A 3 8.35 23.52 0.05
C LYS A 3 7.05 24.29 0.09
N TYR A 4 6.21 23.92 1.04
CA TYR A 4 4.99 24.65 1.34
C TYR A 4 5.34 25.87 2.19
N LYS A 5 5.12 27.06 1.68
CA LYS A 5 5.08 28.30 2.47
C LYS A 5 3.64 28.79 2.51
N ARG A 6 3.15 29.00 3.71
CA ARG A 6 1.81 29.38 4.13
C ARG A 6 1.00 30.19 3.11
N LYS A 7 -0.09 29.56 2.59
CA LYS A 7 -1.29 30.23 2.06
C LYS A 7 -2.50 29.57 2.71
N ILE A 8 -3.34 30.37 3.34
CA ILE A 8 -4.50 29.95 4.17
C ILE A 8 -5.42 28.93 3.49
N ASN A 9 -5.53 28.95 2.16
CA ASN A 9 -6.37 28.00 1.39
C ASN A 9 -5.76 26.58 1.23
N GLU A 10 -4.54 26.34 1.69
CA GLU A 10 -3.81 25.11 1.46
C GLU A 10 -3.74 24.23 2.74
N ILE A 11 -4.14 24.77 3.91
CA ILE A 11 -4.15 24.01 5.19
C ILE A 11 -5.13 22.84 5.14
N ASN A 12 -6.31 23.03 4.55
CA ASN A 12 -7.27 21.94 4.32
C ASN A 12 -6.71 20.78 3.48
N TYR A 13 -5.62 21.01 2.79
CA TYR A 13 -4.91 20.04 1.98
C TYR A 13 -4.00 19.14 2.83
N LEU A 14 -3.27 19.71 3.79
CA LEU A 14 -2.40 18.96 4.70
C LEU A 14 -3.19 17.94 5.53
N HIS A 15 -4.44 18.27 5.88
CA HIS A 15 -5.33 17.37 6.61
C HIS A 15 -5.88 16.21 5.77
N LYS A 16 -5.85 16.34 4.45
CA LYS A 16 -6.40 15.34 3.51
C LYS A 16 -5.34 14.41 2.93
N SER A 17 -4.08 14.80 3.00
CA SER A 17 -2.96 14.01 2.50
C SER A 17 -2.26 13.28 3.65
N SER A 18 -1.81 12.08 3.39
CA SER A 18 -1.00 11.28 4.30
C SER A 18 0.29 10.88 3.60
N PHE A 19 1.36 10.76 4.35
CA PHE A 19 2.59 10.19 3.85
C PHE A 19 2.89 8.85 4.52
N VAL A 20 3.69 8.04 3.85
CA VAL A 20 4.17 6.77 4.36
C VAL A 20 5.64 6.64 4.02
N THR A 21 6.41 6.18 4.97
CA THR A 21 7.77 5.71 4.74
C THR A 21 7.99 4.41 5.49
N SER A 22 8.81 3.53 4.96
CA SER A 22 9.11 2.25 5.57
C SER A 22 10.59 1.90 5.44
N ASP A 23 11.05 1.10 6.37
CA ASP A 23 12.37 0.47 6.32
C ASP A 23 12.33 -0.89 5.60
N LYS A 24 13.50 -1.55 5.55
CA LYS A 24 13.63 -2.92 5.01
C LYS A 24 13.37 -4.01 6.07
N VAL A 25 13.00 -3.63 7.29
CA VAL A 25 12.88 -4.53 8.47
C VAL A 25 11.47 -4.52 9.07
N ASN A 26 10.47 -4.08 8.31
CA ASN A 26 9.05 -4.06 8.68
C ASN A 26 8.61 -2.95 9.65
N THR A 27 9.34 -1.84 9.70
CA THR A 27 8.90 -0.63 10.40
C THR A 27 8.35 0.38 9.40
N THR A 28 7.26 1.02 9.75
CA THR A 28 6.56 1.97 8.90
C THR A 28 6.13 3.19 9.71
N ILE A 29 6.20 4.36 9.09
CA ILE A 29 5.56 5.59 9.56
C ILE A 29 4.40 5.89 8.59
N CYS A 30 3.23 6.16 9.12
CA CYS A 30 2.06 6.60 8.34
C CYS A 30 1.36 7.73 9.08
N LEU A 31 1.54 8.96 8.64
CA LEU A 31 0.99 10.17 9.25
C LEU A 31 0.32 11.05 8.20
N ASN A 32 -0.48 12.00 8.65
CA ASN A 32 -0.91 13.09 7.77
C ASN A 32 0.30 13.99 7.44
N SER A 33 0.18 14.80 6.41
CA SER A 33 1.27 15.66 5.94
C SER A 33 1.71 16.71 6.97
N ASP A 34 0.86 17.03 7.92
CA ASP A 34 1.16 17.88 9.09
C ASP A 34 1.70 17.09 10.31
N PHE A 35 2.05 15.81 10.12
CA PHE A 35 2.50 14.88 11.15
C PHE A 35 1.46 14.55 12.23
N THR A 36 0.17 14.83 11.97
CA THR A 36 -0.92 14.46 12.87
C THR A 36 -1.45 13.06 12.58
N VAL A 37 -2.18 12.50 13.53
CA VAL A 37 -2.93 11.24 13.41
C VAL A 37 -4.41 11.55 13.34
N ARG A 38 -5.03 11.26 12.19
CA ARG A 38 -6.46 11.56 11.94
C ARG A 38 -7.26 10.34 11.51
N LYS A 39 -6.56 9.24 11.19
CA LYS A 39 -7.17 8.01 10.68
C LYS A 39 -6.70 6.81 11.48
N PRO A 40 -7.49 5.74 11.59
CA PRO A 40 -7.12 4.56 12.37
C PRO A 40 -5.88 3.85 11.86
N PHE A 41 -5.54 4.04 10.57
CA PHE A 41 -4.34 3.47 9.97
C PHE A 41 -3.09 4.36 10.13
N ASN A 42 -3.23 5.58 10.68
CA ASN A 42 -2.07 6.41 10.99
C ASN A 42 -1.32 5.86 12.21
N GLY A 43 -0.02 6.11 12.24
CA GLY A 43 0.86 5.81 13.35
C GLY A 43 2.27 6.30 13.08
N LEU A 44 2.90 6.84 14.10
CA LEU A 44 4.28 7.30 14.04
C LEU A 44 5.26 6.12 14.01
N TYR A 45 4.94 5.03 14.72
CA TYR A 45 5.76 3.82 14.72
C TYR A 45 4.85 2.59 14.58
N ILE A 46 4.89 2.01 13.40
CA ILE A 46 4.13 0.81 13.04
C ILE A 46 5.14 -0.29 12.76
N LYS A 47 5.06 -1.40 13.49
CA LYS A 47 5.97 -2.55 13.31
C LYS A 47 5.16 -3.82 13.10
N ASN A 48 5.55 -4.62 12.11
CA ASN A 48 4.86 -5.87 11.77
C ASN A 48 3.32 -5.69 11.58
N GLY A 49 2.89 -4.55 11.01
CA GLY A 49 1.47 -4.24 10.78
C GLY A 49 0.69 -3.82 12.03
N LYS A 50 1.37 -3.60 13.16
CA LYS A 50 0.77 -3.10 14.41
C LYS A 50 1.20 -1.67 14.67
N VAL A 51 0.25 -0.81 14.96
CA VAL A 51 0.51 0.53 15.49
C VAL A 51 0.97 0.38 16.93
N ILE A 52 2.19 0.84 17.22
CA ILE A 52 2.81 0.78 18.55
C ILE A 52 2.83 2.16 19.19
N ILE A 53 3.34 3.16 18.46
CA ILE A 53 3.23 4.56 18.85
C ILE A 53 2.29 5.24 17.87
N SER A 54 1.17 5.75 18.40
CA SER A 54 0.23 6.51 17.59
C SER A 54 0.87 7.82 17.15
N ASN A 55 1.35 8.64 18.11
CA ASN A 55 2.09 9.87 17.86
C ASN A 55 2.91 10.27 19.08
N LEU A 56 3.72 11.31 18.93
CA LEU A 56 4.27 12.11 20.03
C LEU A 56 3.53 13.44 20.04
N PHE A 57 3.08 13.86 21.24
CA PHE A 57 2.43 15.15 21.46
C PHE A 57 3.43 16.09 22.07
N GLU A 58 3.56 17.27 21.52
CA GLU A 58 4.45 18.28 21.99
C GLU A 58 3.66 19.38 22.69
N GLN A 59 4.27 19.92 23.73
CA GLN A 59 3.72 21.01 24.50
C GLN A 59 4.83 21.99 24.87
N ILE A 60 4.56 23.27 24.67
CA ILE A 60 5.44 24.37 25.11
C ILE A 60 4.68 25.14 26.16
N GLU A 61 5.30 25.29 27.34
CA GLU A 61 4.77 26.06 28.45
C GLU A 61 5.71 27.24 28.76
N THR A 62 5.18 28.45 28.59
CA THR A 62 5.82 29.68 29.03
C THR A 62 5.13 30.19 30.28
N LYS A 63 5.60 31.28 30.84
CA LYS A 63 4.93 31.90 31.98
C LYS A 63 3.52 32.40 31.66
N GLU A 64 3.29 32.81 30.42
CA GLU A 64 2.06 33.46 29.97
C GLU A 64 1.17 32.57 29.15
N ASN A 65 1.75 31.63 28.41
CA ASN A 65 1.04 30.82 27.42
C ASN A 65 1.38 29.33 27.53
N LYS A 66 0.43 28.50 27.05
CA LYS A 66 0.59 27.07 26.88
C LYS A 66 0.19 26.71 25.47
N TYR A 67 1.15 26.24 24.69
CA TYR A 67 0.95 25.77 23.32
C TYR A 67 0.96 24.24 23.33
N SER A 68 -0.11 23.63 22.80
CA SER A 68 -0.18 22.17 22.57
C SER A 68 -0.09 21.91 21.10
N ILE A 69 0.89 21.16 20.65
CA ILE A 69 1.16 20.84 19.24
C ILE A 69 0.76 19.40 19.01
N ASN A 70 0.16 19.13 17.87
CA ASN A 70 -0.43 17.84 17.50
C ASN A 70 -1.77 17.51 18.14
N ASN A 71 -2.82 17.96 17.48
CA ASN A 71 -4.18 17.65 17.88
C ASN A 71 -4.55 16.22 17.50
N ILE A 72 -4.96 15.45 18.50
CA ILE A 72 -5.88 14.33 18.29
C ILE A 72 -7.30 14.89 18.35
N ILE A 73 -8.11 14.57 17.37
CA ILE A 73 -9.53 14.90 17.41
C ILE A 73 -10.19 13.99 18.44
N SER A 74 -10.40 14.52 19.64
CA SER A 74 -11.26 13.88 20.65
C SER A 74 -12.71 14.29 20.40
N SER A 75 -13.63 13.31 20.43
CA SER A 75 -15.08 13.57 20.29
C SER A 75 -15.67 14.32 21.50
N VAL A 76 -14.94 14.44 22.60
CA VAL A 76 -15.38 15.09 23.82
C VAL A 76 -14.77 16.47 23.94
N LYS A 77 -15.50 17.45 23.41
CA LYS A 77 -15.36 18.89 23.68
C LYS A 77 -13.96 19.47 23.58
N SER A 78 -13.87 20.28 22.68
CA SER A 78 -13.08 21.43 22.30
C SER A 78 -12.35 21.14 21.00
N TYR A 79 -12.84 21.81 19.99
CA TYR A 79 -11.95 22.40 19.01
C TYR A 79 -11.02 23.33 19.80
N ASP A 80 -9.97 22.79 20.41
CA ASP A 80 -8.81 23.58 20.61
C ASP A 80 -8.45 24.08 19.24
N LYS A 81 -8.27 25.38 19.10
CA LYS A 81 -7.93 26.04 17.83
C LYS A 81 -6.89 25.19 17.14
N SER A 82 -7.15 24.78 15.92
CA SER A 82 -6.26 23.92 15.17
C SER A 82 -4.88 24.57 15.18
N ASN A 83 -3.83 23.83 15.58
CA ASN A 83 -2.46 24.36 15.58
C ASN A 83 -1.96 24.72 14.17
N ASP A 84 -2.83 24.60 13.19
CA ASP A 84 -2.63 24.98 11.81
C ASP A 84 -2.23 26.46 11.66
N GLU A 85 -2.68 27.32 12.59
CA GLU A 85 -2.31 28.74 12.59
C GLU A 85 -0.82 28.95 12.86
N TYR A 86 -0.14 28.01 13.51
CA TYR A 86 1.29 28.08 13.84
C TYR A 86 2.19 27.36 12.84
N ILE A 87 1.64 26.57 11.91
CA ILE A 87 2.45 25.88 10.88
C ILE A 87 3.07 26.93 9.96
N LEU A 88 4.40 27.01 10.00
CA LEU A 88 5.20 27.87 9.12
C LEU A 88 5.46 27.19 7.77
N SER A 89 5.94 25.95 7.82
CA SER A 89 6.25 25.16 6.63
C SER A 89 6.12 23.66 6.85
N VAL A 90 5.88 22.93 5.75
CA VAL A 90 5.93 21.48 5.69
C VAL A 90 6.80 21.07 4.51
N ASP A 91 7.84 20.29 4.78
CA ASP A 91 8.76 19.73 3.80
C ASP A 91 8.70 18.20 3.88
N LEU A 92 7.92 17.58 3.02
CA LEU A 92 7.75 16.13 3.00
C LEU A 92 8.94 15.38 2.36
N GLU A 93 9.81 16.08 1.64
CA GLU A 93 11.05 15.47 1.11
C GLU A 93 12.06 15.22 2.23
N ASN A 94 12.08 16.12 3.22
CA ASN A 94 12.96 16.01 4.38
C ASN A 94 12.23 15.57 5.66
N PHE A 95 10.95 15.21 5.57
CA PHE A 95 10.09 14.85 6.69
C PHE A 95 10.18 15.87 7.85
N LEU A 96 10.01 17.15 7.51
CA LEU A 96 10.15 18.28 8.41
C LEU A 96 8.86 19.10 8.45
N VAL A 97 8.42 19.43 9.67
CA VAL A 97 7.37 20.44 9.91
C VAL A 97 7.93 21.51 10.82
N GLU A 98 7.72 22.76 10.45
CA GLU A 98 8.14 23.94 11.21
C GLU A 98 6.93 24.71 11.73
N TYR A 99 7.00 25.19 12.95
CA TYR A 99 5.97 25.98 13.61
C TYR A 99 6.57 27.30 14.07
N ASP A 100 5.82 28.38 13.90
CA ASP A 100 6.21 29.72 14.33
C ASP A 100 5.10 30.30 15.22
N MET A 101 5.35 30.35 16.50
CA MET A 101 4.49 30.89 17.54
C MET A 101 5.06 32.23 18.06
N ASP A 102 4.23 33.02 18.70
CA ASP A 102 4.67 34.34 19.21
C ASP A 102 5.89 34.25 20.12
N GLU A 103 5.91 33.27 21.03
CA GLU A 103 6.94 33.08 22.03
C GLU A 103 7.96 31.98 21.73
N ALA A 104 7.73 31.17 20.69
CA ALA A 104 8.59 30.04 20.35
C ALA A 104 8.65 29.77 18.85
N TYR A 105 9.81 29.34 18.38
CA TYR A 105 9.93 28.59 17.14
C TYR A 105 10.17 27.13 17.49
N PHE A 106 9.58 26.25 16.70
CA PHE A 106 9.69 24.81 16.91
C PHE A 106 9.71 24.09 15.57
N SER A 107 10.60 23.11 15.43
CA SER A 107 10.55 22.19 14.29
C SER A 107 10.62 20.74 14.75
N LYS A 108 9.99 19.86 13.97
CA LYS A 108 9.99 18.41 14.16
C LYS A 108 10.40 17.74 12.87
N LYS A 109 11.45 16.92 12.93
CA LYS A 109 11.97 16.19 11.78
C LYS A 109 12.06 14.70 12.10
N LEU A 110 11.63 13.85 11.15
CA LEU A 110 11.60 12.41 11.31
C LEU A 110 12.69 11.75 10.47
N TYR A 111 13.36 10.74 11.03
CA TYR A 111 14.34 9.91 10.36
C TYR A 111 14.06 8.45 10.68
N LEU A 112 13.83 7.63 9.66
CA LEU A 112 13.71 6.19 9.81
C LEU A 112 14.92 5.51 9.18
N GLU A 113 15.68 4.77 9.98
CA GLU A 113 16.87 4.08 9.49
C GLU A 113 16.48 2.75 8.82
N GLU A 114 16.81 2.58 7.52
CA GLU A 114 16.36 1.50 6.66
C GLU A 114 16.74 0.08 7.10
N LYS A 115 17.88 -0.07 7.77
CA LYS A 115 18.42 -1.41 8.10
C LYS A 115 18.04 -1.88 9.49
N THR A 116 17.75 -0.95 10.38
CA THR A 116 17.56 -1.23 11.80
C THR A 116 16.14 -1.00 12.28
N GLY A 117 15.35 -0.22 11.55
CA GLY A 117 14.02 0.19 11.98
C GLY A 117 14.04 1.18 13.14
N ILE A 118 15.15 1.86 13.36
CA ILE A 118 15.26 2.91 14.37
C ILE A 118 14.62 4.18 13.82
N LEU A 119 13.69 4.73 14.58
CA LEU A 119 13.11 6.03 14.30
C LEU A 119 13.77 7.07 15.19
N ALA A 120 14.32 8.12 14.60
CA ALA A 120 14.80 9.30 15.31
C ALA A 120 13.88 10.49 15.02
N ILE A 121 13.49 11.20 16.06
CA ILE A 121 12.66 12.40 15.99
C ILE A 121 13.50 13.55 16.52
N GLU A 122 13.96 14.41 15.62
CA GLU A 122 14.75 15.60 15.93
C GLU A 122 13.82 16.77 16.17
N TYR A 123 14.05 17.46 17.25
CA TYR A 123 13.39 18.71 17.65
C TYR A 123 14.40 19.85 17.64
N GLU A 124 14.02 20.97 17.07
CA GLU A 124 14.76 22.23 17.13
C GLU A 124 13.82 23.28 17.71
N ILE A 125 14.19 23.86 18.86
CA ILE A 125 13.34 24.76 19.62
C ILE A 125 14.13 26.05 19.92
N TYR A 126 13.50 27.19 19.65
CA TYR A 126 14.02 28.50 20.01
C TYR A 126 13.03 29.23 20.89
N ASN A 127 13.49 29.64 22.09
CA ASN A 127 12.71 30.42 23.04
C ASN A 127 12.81 31.90 22.70
N LYS A 128 11.76 32.48 22.14
CA LYS A 128 11.65 33.90 21.82
C LYS A 128 11.11 34.73 22.98
N SER A 129 10.64 34.06 24.04
CA SER A 129 10.05 34.76 25.20
C SER A 129 11.10 35.36 26.11
N LYS A 130 10.67 36.30 26.94
CA LYS A 130 11.52 36.92 27.98
C LYS A 130 11.72 36.01 29.20
N TYR A 131 11.05 34.88 29.26
CA TYR A 131 11.05 33.96 30.40
C TYR A 131 11.56 32.60 29.96
N ASP A 132 12.04 31.82 30.95
CA ASP A 132 12.30 30.40 30.70
C ASP A 132 11.02 29.69 30.26
N MET A 133 11.15 28.75 29.36
CA MET A 133 10.03 27.90 28.90
C MET A 133 10.34 26.43 29.10
N THR A 134 9.32 25.62 29.26
CA THR A 134 9.43 24.16 29.32
C THR A 134 8.86 23.55 28.03
N PHE A 135 9.67 22.73 27.37
CA PHE A 135 9.25 21.91 26.27
C PHE A 135 9.01 20.48 26.75
N LYS A 136 7.84 19.90 26.44
CA LYS A 136 7.44 18.55 26.84
C LYS A 136 7.03 17.73 25.65
N VAL A 137 7.36 16.42 25.65
CA VAL A 137 6.98 15.46 24.62
C VAL A 137 6.33 14.26 25.27
N PHE A 138 5.08 13.98 24.91
CA PHE A 138 4.25 12.92 25.46
C PHE A 138 4.08 11.80 24.42
N PRO A 139 4.65 10.61 24.60
CA PRO A 139 4.42 9.48 23.71
C PRO A 139 3.01 8.90 23.93
N ALA A 140 2.22 8.84 22.89
CA ALA A 140 0.92 8.20 22.89
C ALA A 140 1.02 6.80 22.29
N ILE A 141 0.89 5.81 23.14
CA ILE A 141 1.19 4.41 22.85
C ILE A 141 -0.10 3.61 22.75
N THR A 142 -0.10 2.67 21.81
CA THR A 142 -1.10 1.61 21.66
C THR A 142 -0.40 0.31 21.30
N TYR A 143 -1.12 -0.77 21.11
CA TYR A 143 -0.59 -2.01 20.53
C TYR A 143 -1.74 -2.72 19.84
N ARG A 144 -1.98 -2.36 18.59
CA ARG A 144 -3.16 -2.81 17.85
C ARG A 144 -2.89 -3.04 16.36
N ASP A 145 -3.66 -3.89 15.76
CA ASP A 145 -3.79 -3.91 14.31
C ASP A 145 -4.44 -2.60 13.83
N ILE A 146 -4.20 -2.23 12.58
CA ILE A 146 -4.57 -0.91 12.01
C ILE A 146 -6.05 -0.53 12.26
N TYR A 147 -7.00 -1.46 12.13
CA TYR A 147 -8.44 -1.19 12.32
C TYR A 147 -9.04 -1.83 13.59
N LYS A 148 -8.21 -2.37 14.48
CA LYS A 148 -8.68 -2.98 15.74
C LYS A 148 -8.37 -2.07 16.92
N MET A 149 -9.27 -1.13 17.17
CA MET A 149 -9.13 -0.19 18.29
C MET A 149 -9.10 -0.91 19.65
N LYS A 150 -8.40 -0.30 20.59
CA LYS A 150 -8.29 -0.80 21.98
C LYS A 150 -8.73 0.25 22.97
N ASN A 151 -9.40 -0.21 24.04
CA ASN A 151 -9.74 0.61 25.18
C ASN A 151 -8.63 0.52 26.25
N ALA A 152 -8.58 1.47 27.17
CA ALA A 152 -7.61 1.53 28.26
C ALA A 152 -7.49 0.22 29.06
N SER A 153 -8.60 -0.47 29.32
CA SER A 153 -8.63 -1.76 30.00
C SER A 153 -7.90 -2.89 29.28
N MET A 154 -7.70 -2.77 27.97
CA MET A 154 -6.99 -3.74 27.13
C MET A 154 -5.49 -3.44 27.01
N LEU A 155 -5.06 -2.26 27.46
CA LEU A 155 -3.66 -1.82 27.40
C LEU A 155 -2.98 -2.15 28.73
N LYS A 156 -2.42 -3.36 28.84
CA LYS A 156 -1.57 -3.74 29.98
C LYS A 156 -0.12 -3.49 29.62
N PHE A 157 0.61 -2.84 30.52
CA PHE A 157 2.00 -2.49 30.31
C PHE A 157 2.78 -2.49 31.62
N ASN A 158 4.09 -2.62 31.49
CA ASN A 158 5.07 -2.33 32.53
C ASN A 158 6.09 -1.37 31.94
N GLN A 159 6.62 -0.47 32.78
CA GLN A 159 7.70 0.40 32.38
C GLN A 159 8.84 0.38 33.37
N ARG A 160 10.05 0.49 32.86
CA ARG A 160 11.27 0.72 33.61
C ARG A 160 12.06 1.82 32.94
N ASP A 161 12.69 2.65 33.72
CA ASP A 161 13.49 3.78 33.24
C ASP A 161 14.90 3.68 33.85
N GLU A 162 15.91 3.83 33.00
CA GLU A 162 17.32 3.88 33.38
C GLU A 162 18.05 4.81 32.41
N ASN A 163 18.83 5.78 32.94
CA ASN A 163 19.72 6.64 32.15
C ASN A 163 19.04 7.34 30.93
N ASN A 164 17.90 8.00 31.14
CA ASN A 164 17.09 8.62 30.08
C ASN A 164 16.60 7.66 28.98
N GLU A 165 16.61 6.37 29.26
CA GLU A 165 16.02 5.33 28.45
C GLU A 165 14.80 4.76 29.18
N VAL A 166 13.64 4.75 28.54
CA VAL A 166 12.46 4.13 29.07
C VAL A 166 12.07 2.92 28.21
N VAL A 167 11.98 1.77 28.85
CA VAL A 167 11.51 0.54 28.24
C VAL A 167 10.05 0.32 28.64
N ILE A 168 9.17 0.29 27.67
CA ILE A 168 7.75 0.07 27.86
C ILE A 168 7.41 -1.29 27.28
N ASN A 169 7.10 -2.23 28.15
CA ASN A 169 6.65 -3.56 27.76
C ASN A 169 5.12 -3.56 27.65
N LEU A 170 4.64 -3.76 26.43
CA LEU A 170 3.21 -3.74 26.07
C LEU A 170 2.58 -5.14 26.10
N SER A 171 3.08 -6.02 26.95
CA SER A 171 2.72 -7.41 26.86
C SER A 171 1.44 -7.78 27.61
N ILE A 172 0.85 -8.87 27.06
CA ILE A 172 0.30 -9.94 27.89
C ILE A 172 0.81 -11.30 27.42
N VAL A 173 1.07 -11.51 26.18
CA VAL A 173 1.70 -12.74 25.64
C VAL A 173 2.32 -12.33 24.30
N ASN A 174 3.63 -12.34 24.20
CA ASN A 174 4.41 -11.96 23.00
C ASN A 174 4.28 -10.49 22.57
N GLY A 175 4.11 -9.53 23.50
CA GLY A 175 4.16 -8.11 23.21
C GLY A 175 5.58 -7.66 22.88
N GLU A 176 5.70 -6.71 21.96
CA GLU A 176 6.98 -6.07 21.67
C GLU A 176 7.28 -5.00 22.72
N ASP A 177 8.54 -4.92 23.15
CA ASP A 177 9.02 -3.83 23.96
C ASP A 177 9.25 -2.60 23.08
N VAL A 178 8.83 -1.44 23.55
CA VAL A 178 9.15 -0.15 22.96
C VAL A 178 10.20 0.52 23.83
N ILE A 179 11.31 0.88 23.25
CA ILE A 179 12.37 1.60 23.95
C ILE A 179 12.39 3.03 23.41
N LEU A 180 12.21 3.99 24.30
CA LEU A 180 12.36 5.41 24.02
C LEU A 180 13.59 5.94 24.74
N LYS A 181 14.41 6.71 24.03
CA LYS A 181 15.61 7.35 24.60
C LYS A 181 15.77 8.74 24.05
N SER A 182 16.19 9.67 24.90
CA SER A 182 16.59 11.01 24.46
C SER A 182 18.06 11.29 24.76
N ASP A 183 18.65 12.11 23.90
CA ASP A 183 20.02 12.64 24.11
C ASP A 183 20.07 13.77 25.13
N ARG A 184 19.01 14.57 25.24
CA ARG A 184 18.98 15.78 26.08
C ARG A 184 17.75 15.92 26.97
N LEU A 185 16.61 15.36 26.57
CA LEU A 185 15.37 15.48 27.32
C LEU A 185 15.37 14.49 28.49
N VAL A 186 14.79 14.90 29.61
CA VAL A 186 14.70 14.10 30.83
C VAL A 186 13.34 13.39 30.87
N TRP A 187 13.35 12.09 31.18
CA TRP A 187 12.11 11.32 31.32
C TRP A 187 11.45 11.56 32.69
N ASN A 188 10.16 11.82 32.63
CA ASN A 188 9.30 11.95 33.81
C ASN A 188 8.13 10.93 33.72
N LYS A 189 8.05 10.08 34.73
CA LYS A 189 6.97 9.09 34.80
C LYS A 189 5.69 9.76 35.28
N ASP A 190 4.68 9.80 34.42
CA ASP A 190 3.33 10.32 34.71
C ASP A 190 2.31 9.58 33.85
N VAL A 191 1.74 8.51 34.41
CA VAL A 191 0.89 7.60 33.67
C VAL A 191 -0.51 8.15 33.52
N ASN A 192 -0.90 8.40 32.29
CA ASN A 192 -2.21 8.91 31.92
C ASN A 192 -2.79 8.13 30.71
N PHE A 193 -4.07 8.32 30.43
CA PHE A 193 -4.73 7.83 29.23
C PHE A 193 -5.43 8.97 28.50
N LEU A 194 -5.26 9.00 27.18
CA LEU A 194 -6.09 9.81 26.31
C LEU A 194 -7.28 8.95 25.89
N ASN A 195 -8.45 9.26 26.44
CA ASN A 195 -9.65 8.45 26.28
C ASN A 195 -10.52 8.96 25.13
N ASN A 196 -11.25 8.03 24.49
CA ASN A 196 -12.24 8.32 23.47
C ASN A 196 -11.67 9.07 22.24
N ILE A 197 -10.47 8.70 21.83
CA ILE A 197 -9.92 9.21 20.57
C ILE A 197 -10.74 8.64 19.43
N THR A 198 -11.34 9.52 18.65
CA THR A 198 -12.29 9.15 17.59
C THR A 198 -11.74 9.43 16.21
N TYR A 199 -11.78 8.42 15.35
CA TYR A 199 -11.42 8.52 13.93
C TYR A 199 -12.65 8.31 13.07
N HIS A 200 -12.90 9.22 12.14
CA HIS A 200 -13.96 9.07 11.16
C HIS A 200 -13.36 8.62 9.82
N VAL A 201 -13.85 7.50 9.30
CA VAL A 201 -13.36 6.89 8.06
C VAL A 201 -14.51 6.67 7.09
N ARG A 202 -14.39 7.24 5.92
CA ARG A 202 -15.28 6.97 4.80
C ARG A 202 -14.69 5.89 3.92
N GLU A 203 -15.21 4.68 4.03
CA GLU A 203 -14.73 3.52 3.27
C GLU A 203 -15.42 3.37 1.91
N ASP A 204 -16.61 3.92 1.77
CA ASP A 204 -17.41 3.88 0.55
C ASP A 204 -18.29 5.14 0.38
N ASN A 205 -19.17 5.13 -0.62
CA ASN A 205 -20.06 6.26 -0.92
C ASN A 205 -21.23 6.43 0.06
N VAL A 206 -21.46 5.49 0.96
CA VAL A 206 -22.63 5.43 1.85
C VAL A 206 -22.22 5.58 3.29
N ASN A 207 -21.20 4.82 3.72
CA ASN A 207 -20.89 4.62 5.11
C ASN A 207 -19.75 5.53 5.59
N LEU A 208 -19.99 6.20 6.70
CA LEU A 208 -18.97 6.83 7.52
C LEU A 208 -18.84 5.98 8.79
N LYS A 209 -17.71 5.29 8.93
CA LYS A 209 -17.41 4.50 10.13
C LYS A 209 -16.71 5.36 11.15
N GLU A 210 -17.05 5.11 12.41
CA GLU A 210 -16.38 5.68 13.56
C GLU A 210 -15.56 4.60 14.27
N TYR A 211 -14.31 4.93 14.56
CA TYR A 211 -13.39 4.10 15.31
C TYR A 211 -12.96 4.86 16.56
N VAL A 212 -13.11 4.25 17.72
CA VAL A 212 -12.78 4.87 19.01
C VAL A 212 -11.73 4.05 19.73
N GLU A 213 -10.66 4.70 20.21
CA GLU A 213 -9.63 4.05 21.01
C GLU A 213 -9.18 4.92 22.19
N ASP A 214 -8.55 4.27 23.16
CA ASP A 214 -7.80 4.95 24.21
C ASP A 214 -6.29 4.75 23.97
N LEU A 215 -5.51 5.79 24.23
CA LEU A 215 -4.06 5.76 24.10
C LEU A 215 -3.41 5.88 25.47
N LEU A 216 -2.38 5.06 25.72
CA LEU A 216 -1.57 5.13 26.91
C LEU A 216 -0.52 6.24 26.77
N VAL A 217 -0.43 7.11 27.75
CA VAL A 217 0.68 8.07 27.92
C VAL A 217 1.45 7.68 29.18
N PRO A 218 2.58 6.97 29.08
CA PRO A 218 3.30 6.41 30.24
C PRO A 218 4.10 7.45 31.03
N GLY A 219 4.25 8.64 30.47
CA GLY A 219 5.02 9.76 30.99
C GLY A 219 5.36 10.74 29.88
N TYR A 220 6.35 11.58 30.12
CA TYR A 220 6.81 12.57 29.15
C TYR A 220 8.31 12.83 29.28
N PHE A 221 8.91 13.28 28.18
CA PHE A 221 10.23 13.88 28.16
C PHE A 221 10.11 15.40 28.29
N ASP A 222 10.98 16.05 29.07
CA ASP A 222 11.00 17.51 29.14
C ASP A 222 12.41 18.11 29.15
N ILE A 223 12.44 19.41 28.88
CA ILE A 223 13.62 20.27 29.02
C ILE A 223 13.19 21.71 29.31
N CYS A 224 13.92 22.36 30.21
CA CYS A 224 13.81 23.81 30.45
C CYS A 224 14.75 24.55 29.52
N ILE A 225 14.26 25.55 28.79
CA ILE A 225 14.98 26.34 27.79
C ILE A 225 14.98 27.80 28.25
N LYS A 226 16.18 28.37 28.41
CA LYS A 226 16.34 29.74 28.85
C LYS A 226 15.80 30.74 27.83
N SER A 227 15.48 31.94 28.27
CA SER A 227 15.16 33.04 27.36
C SER A 227 16.25 33.21 26.31
N ASP A 228 15.86 33.38 25.06
CA ASP A 228 16.74 33.54 23.89
C ASP A 228 17.70 32.35 23.62
N GLU A 229 17.38 31.18 24.18
CA GLU A 229 18.16 29.96 23.97
C GLU A 229 17.59 29.13 22.79
N HIS A 230 18.53 28.53 22.04
CA HIS A 230 18.25 27.61 20.97
C HIS A 230 18.71 26.18 21.34
N VAL A 231 17.81 25.23 21.32
CA VAL A 231 18.06 23.84 21.71
C VAL A 231 17.73 22.90 20.58
N LYS A 232 18.61 21.91 20.35
CA LYS A 232 18.32 20.72 19.54
C LYS A 232 18.32 19.50 20.45
N ALA A 233 17.31 18.66 20.30
CA ALA A 233 17.17 17.41 21.04
C ALA A 233 16.60 16.31 20.12
N VAL A 234 16.96 15.06 20.40
CA VAL A 234 16.49 13.90 19.64
C VAL A 234 15.84 12.89 20.57
N ILE A 235 14.70 12.35 20.15
CA ILE A 235 14.10 11.17 20.76
C ILE A 235 14.25 10.01 19.78
N TYR A 236 14.80 8.89 20.26
CA TYR A 236 14.92 7.65 19.52
C TYR A 236 13.85 6.67 19.94
N VAL A 237 13.23 6.01 18.96
CA VAL A 237 12.40 4.83 19.15
C VAL A 237 13.18 3.62 18.65
N LEU A 238 13.43 2.67 19.54
CA LEU A 238 14.36 1.57 19.30
C LEU A 238 13.63 0.22 19.39
N PRO A 239 13.90 -0.71 18.48
CA PRO A 239 13.51 -2.10 18.65
C PRO A 239 14.38 -2.79 19.71
N LYS A 240 13.80 -3.70 20.51
CA LYS A 240 14.41 -4.38 21.66
C LYS A 240 15.79 -4.98 21.42
N GLU A 241 16.12 -5.35 20.20
CA GLU A 241 17.25 -6.20 19.87
C GLU A 241 18.55 -5.46 19.53
N LYS A 242 18.59 -4.12 19.67
CA LYS A 242 19.73 -3.35 19.14
C LYS A 242 20.43 -2.50 20.18
N ASP A 243 21.74 -2.71 20.23
CA ASP A 243 22.68 -1.96 21.04
C ASP A 243 22.83 -0.51 20.53
N ILE A 244 22.35 0.44 21.31
CA ILE A 244 22.36 1.88 21.00
C ILE A 244 23.79 2.41 20.86
N SER A 245 24.78 1.79 21.51
CA SER A 245 26.19 2.23 21.48
C SER A 245 26.79 2.20 20.06
N LYS A 246 26.15 1.48 19.12
CA LYS A 246 26.57 1.35 17.71
C LYS A 246 25.85 2.31 16.75
N ILE A 247 24.92 3.12 17.26
CA ILE A 247 24.22 4.08 16.43
C ILE A 247 25.09 5.34 16.31
N ASN A 248 25.69 5.50 15.15
CA ASN A 248 26.39 6.73 14.83
C ASN A 248 25.35 7.82 14.49
N THR A 249 25.04 8.68 15.46
CA THR A 249 24.09 9.79 15.32
C THR A 249 24.50 10.80 14.24
N GLU A 250 25.79 10.90 13.92
CA GLU A 250 26.28 11.72 12.79
C GLU A 250 25.90 11.11 11.42
N LEU A 251 25.70 9.80 11.35
CA LEU A 251 25.23 9.14 10.13
C LEU A 251 23.73 9.38 9.87
N LEU A 252 22.94 9.57 10.91
CA LEU A 252 21.52 9.92 10.79
C LEU A 252 21.31 11.34 10.29
N SER A 253 22.23 12.26 10.61
CA SER A 253 22.16 13.66 10.17
C SER A 253 22.68 13.91 8.75
N LYS A 254 23.37 12.96 8.12
CA LYS A 254 24.08 13.14 6.83
C LYS A 254 23.55 12.27 5.68
N LYS A 255 22.62 11.35 5.91
CA LYS A 255 22.06 10.57 4.82
C LYS A 255 20.84 11.27 4.23
N ASP A 256 21.00 11.72 2.98
CA ASP A 256 19.88 11.91 2.08
C ASP A 256 19.05 10.63 2.06
N PHE A 257 17.85 10.67 2.59
CA PHE A 257 16.91 9.53 2.62
C PHE A 257 16.45 9.10 1.21
N PHE A 258 16.82 9.87 0.22
CA PHE A 258 16.59 9.53 -1.19
C PHE A 258 17.91 9.09 -1.80
N ILE A 259 17.99 7.82 -2.14
CA ILE A 259 19.04 7.31 -3.03
C ILE A 259 18.87 8.08 -4.34
N LYS A 260 19.67 9.13 -4.52
CA LYS A 260 20.04 9.62 -5.84
C LYS A 260 20.92 8.57 -6.48
N GLU A 261 20.39 7.44 -6.88
CA GLU A 261 21.03 6.68 -7.93
C GLU A 261 20.91 7.52 -9.20
N ASN A 262 22.04 8.06 -9.63
CA ASN A 262 22.24 8.59 -10.96
C ASN A 262 21.87 7.48 -11.94
N ILE A 263 20.63 7.47 -12.42
CA ILE A 263 20.26 6.76 -13.62
C ILE A 263 21.01 7.50 -14.73
N SER A 264 22.11 6.88 -15.14
CA SER A 264 23.01 7.39 -16.17
C SER A 264 22.26 7.80 -17.43
N ASN A 265 22.61 8.95 -17.92
CA ASN A 265 22.18 9.73 -19.08
C ASN A 265 22.25 9.02 -20.43
N SER A 266 21.79 7.80 -20.62
CA SER A 266 21.92 7.09 -21.89
C SER A 266 20.63 6.88 -22.70
N ILE A 267 19.53 7.56 -22.36
CA ILE A 267 18.27 7.52 -23.14
C ILE A 267 17.72 8.94 -23.34
N GLU A 268 18.57 9.88 -23.78
CA GLU A 268 18.26 11.31 -23.64
C GLU A 268 17.50 11.97 -24.78
N HIS A 269 17.29 11.39 -25.95
CA HIS A 269 16.79 12.18 -27.08
C HIS A 269 15.40 11.84 -27.64
N GLU A 270 14.81 10.69 -27.40
CA GLU A 270 13.45 10.36 -27.89
C GLU A 270 12.32 10.53 -26.87
N TYR A 271 12.64 10.70 -25.59
CA TYR A 271 11.69 10.66 -24.48
C TYR A 271 11.34 12.03 -23.87
N VAL A 272 11.93 13.13 -24.36
CA VAL A 272 11.74 14.47 -23.77
C VAL A 272 10.25 14.88 -23.78
N GLU A 273 9.53 14.67 -24.89
CA GLU A 273 8.11 15.01 -24.97
C GLU A 273 7.20 14.14 -24.07
N LEU A 274 7.54 12.86 -23.89
CA LEU A 274 6.77 11.98 -23.01
C LEU A 274 7.12 12.24 -21.54
N LYS A 275 8.35 12.62 -21.21
CA LYS A 275 8.75 13.10 -19.88
C LYS A 275 8.04 14.41 -19.50
N GLU A 276 7.94 15.34 -20.44
CA GLU A 276 7.15 16.57 -20.24
C GLU A 276 5.66 16.28 -20.09
N LEU A 277 5.13 15.30 -20.84
CA LEU A 277 3.75 14.84 -20.75
C LEU A 277 3.47 14.01 -19.49
N SER A 278 4.46 13.28 -18.96
CA SER A 278 4.28 12.46 -17.73
C SER A 278 4.16 13.30 -16.45
N TYR A 279 4.27 14.61 -16.57
CA TYR A 279 4.19 15.55 -15.43
C TYR A 279 5.11 15.19 -14.26
N GLY A 280 6.26 14.55 -14.57
CA GLY A 280 7.28 14.29 -13.55
C GLY A 280 6.89 13.26 -12.49
N ILE A 281 6.04 12.26 -12.83
CA ILE A 281 5.81 11.13 -11.93
C ILE A 281 7.16 10.49 -11.65
N ASP A 282 7.54 10.54 -10.38
CA ASP A 282 8.77 9.91 -9.91
C ASP A 282 8.48 8.43 -9.61
N LYS A 283 8.90 7.58 -10.56
CA LYS A 283 8.76 6.13 -10.44
C LYS A 283 9.44 5.59 -9.19
N LEU A 284 10.59 6.16 -8.79
CA LEU A 284 11.32 5.75 -7.59
C LEU A 284 10.55 6.14 -6.32
N LYS A 285 9.86 7.28 -6.32
CA LYS A 285 8.98 7.64 -5.20
C LYS A 285 7.83 6.64 -5.07
N LEU A 286 7.18 6.26 -6.16
CA LEU A 286 6.13 5.24 -6.12
C LEU A 286 6.65 3.87 -5.63
N GLU A 287 7.89 3.49 -5.98
CA GLU A 287 8.52 2.26 -5.47
C GLU A 287 8.68 2.28 -3.96
N ASN A 288 9.13 3.40 -3.40
CA ASN A 288 9.35 3.53 -1.95
C ASN A 288 8.05 3.40 -1.15
N PHE A 289 6.88 3.65 -1.77
CA PHE A 289 5.58 3.51 -1.13
C PHE A 289 4.91 2.15 -1.36
N MET A 290 5.55 1.24 -2.06
CA MET A 290 5.06 -0.14 -2.19
C MET A 290 5.47 -0.96 -0.96
N ILE A 291 4.68 -0.87 0.08
CA ILE A 291 4.89 -1.67 1.28
C ILE A 291 4.53 -3.12 0.96
N ASP A 292 5.53 -3.97 1.08
CA ASP A 292 5.37 -5.40 0.95
C ASP A 292 4.73 -5.96 2.23
N SER A 293 3.49 -6.41 2.11
CA SER A 293 2.73 -6.95 3.25
C SER A 293 3.05 -8.41 3.57
N LEU A 294 3.81 -9.13 2.73
CA LEU A 294 4.16 -10.54 2.99
C LEU A 294 4.94 -10.76 4.30
N PRO A 295 5.95 -9.94 4.65
CA PRO A 295 6.64 -10.08 5.92
C PRO A 295 5.73 -9.89 7.15
N TYR A 296 4.66 -9.09 7.03
CA TYR A 296 3.72 -8.84 8.15
C TYR A 296 2.84 -10.04 8.49
N TYR A 297 2.66 -10.95 7.54
CA TYR A 297 1.82 -12.13 7.68
C TYR A 297 2.65 -13.42 7.65
N GLY A 298 3.95 -13.30 7.91
CA GLY A 298 4.96 -14.33 7.81
C GLY A 298 4.61 -15.69 8.37
N SER A 299 5.56 -16.59 8.36
CA SER A 299 5.50 -18.03 8.65
C SER A 299 4.65 -18.48 9.86
N SER A 300 4.37 -17.60 10.82
CA SER A 300 3.51 -17.90 11.98
C SER A 300 2.04 -18.11 11.64
N MET A 301 1.54 -17.53 10.53
CA MET A 301 0.14 -17.72 10.10
C MET A 301 -0.08 -19.02 9.31
N LEU A 302 0.97 -19.56 8.70
CA LEU A 302 0.94 -20.83 7.97
C LEU A 302 1.45 -22.02 8.81
N SER A 303 1.77 -21.80 10.09
CA SER A 303 2.05 -22.89 11.01
C SER A 303 0.78 -23.70 11.23
N MET A 304 0.85 -25.02 10.98
CA MET A 304 -0.31 -25.91 10.88
C MET A 304 -1.22 -25.96 12.12
N GLU A 305 -0.75 -25.51 13.28
CA GLU A 305 -1.48 -25.68 14.54
C GLU A 305 -2.56 -24.62 14.81
N LYS A 306 -2.60 -23.49 14.08
CA LYS A 306 -3.49 -22.35 14.42
C LYS A 306 -4.13 -21.65 13.23
N VAL A 307 -4.32 -22.28 12.08
CA VAL A 307 -4.99 -21.64 10.94
C VAL A 307 -6.48 -21.56 11.21
N ASN A 308 -6.95 -20.37 11.60
CA ASN A 308 -8.38 -20.03 11.58
C ASN A 308 -8.79 -19.71 10.13
N ILE A 309 -9.99 -20.08 9.72
CA ILE A 309 -10.54 -19.88 8.36
C ILE A 309 -10.46 -18.40 7.95
N ASP A 310 -10.79 -17.47 8.86
CA ASP A 310 -10.72 -16.03 8.60
C ASP A 310 -9.28 -15.55 8.28
N ASN A 311 -8.28 -16.16 8.90
CA ASN A 311 -6.88 -15.84 8.65
C ASN A 311 -6.41 -16.35 7.29
N ILE A 312 -6.87 -17.52 6.82
CA ILE A 312 -6.46 -18.05 5.53
C ILE A 312 -7.00 -17.20 4.37
N ASN A 313 -8.27 -16.76 4.43
CA ASN A 313 -8.85 -15.89 3.42
C ASN A 313 -8.13 -14.54 3.32
N LYS A 314 -7.71 -13.96 4.45
CA LYS A 314 -6.91 -12.74 4.48
C LYS A 314 -5.54 -12.97 3.85
N THR A 315 -4.88 -14.08 4.19
CA THR A 315 -3.59 -14.47 3.63
C THR A 315 -3.69 -14.68 2.12
N LEU A 316 -4.73 -15.36 1.63
CA LEU A 316 -4.96 -15.57 0.20
C LEU A 316 -5.13 -14.26 -0.56
N ASN A 317 -5.91 -13.32 -0.04
CA ASN A 317 -6.08 -12.00 -0.66
C ASN A 317 -4.75 -11.23 -0.76
N ILE A 318 -3.90 -11.32 0.26
CA ILE A 318 -2.57 -10.71 0.25
C ILE A 318 -1.68 -11.37 -0.80
N LEU A 319 -1.62 -12.69 -0.82
CA LEU A 319 -0.80 -13.44 -1.79
C LEU A 319 -1.24 -13.16 -3.23
N ILE A 320 -2.57 -13.09 -3.49
CA ILE A 320 -3.12 -12.74 -4.81
C ILE A 320 -2.68 -11.32 -5.21
N ASN A 321 -2.74 -10.34 -4.30
CA ASN A 321 -2.27 -8.98 -4.58
C ASN A 321 -0.76 -8.96 -4.83
N CYS A 322 0.02 -9.73 -4.08
CA CYS A 322 1.48 -9.81 -4.26
C CYS A 322 1.86 -10.41 -5.63
N VAL A 323 1.20 -11.47 -6.09
CA VAL A 323 1.49 -12.04 -7.42
C VAL A 323 1.07 -11.10 -8.55
N LYS A 324 -0.07 -10.43 -8.43
CA LYS A 324 -0.53 -9.41 -9.39
C LYS A 324 0.45 -8.22 -9.46
N ALA A 325 1.06 -7.86 -8.34
CA ALA A 325 1.98 -6.72 -8.23
C ALA A 325 3.40 -7.00 -8.75
N VAL A 326 3.82 -8.25 -8.95
CA VAL A 326 5.21 -8.63 -9.33
C VAL A 326 5.73 -7.84 -10.53
N GLU A 327 4.90 -7.65 -11.54
CA GLU A 327 5.29 -6.92 -12.75
C GLU A 327 5.65 -5.46 -12.44
N GLY A 328 4.75 -4.71 -11.83
CA GLY A 328 4.98 -3.31 -11.48
C GLY A 328 6.02 -3.13 -10.38
N GLN A 329 6.04 -4.00 -9.38
CA GLN A 329 6.94 -3.91 -8.23
C GLN A 329 8.40 -4.20 -8.57
N TYR A 330 8.66 -5.14 -9.48
CA TYR A 330 10.02 -5.60 -9.77
C TYR A 330 10.39 -5.50 -11.26
N LEU A 331 9.57 -6.03 -12.16
CA LEU A 331 9.94 -6.17 -13.56
C LEU A 331 10.00 -4.84 -14.29
N SER A 332 9.16 -3.89 -13.93
CA SER A 332 9.19 -2.51 -14.43
C SER A 332 10.46 -1.75 -14.04
N PHE A 333 11.18 -2.21 -13.01
CA PHE A 333 12.49 -1.67 -12.58
C PHE A 333 13.67 -2.53 -13.05
N GLY A 334 13.44 -3.56 -13.85
CA GLY A 334 14.50 -4.49 -14.29
C GLY A 334 15.00 -5.44 -13.19
N LYS A 335 14.34 -5.49 -12.02
CA LYS A 335 14.72 -6.32 -10.84
C LYS A 335 14.28 -7.77 -11.01
N ILE A 336 14.81 -8.47 -12.02
CA ILE A 336 14.39 -9.84 -12.36
C ILE A 336 14.72 -10.84 -11.25
N LYS A 337 15.89 -10.68 -10.59
CA LYS A 337 16.30 -11.57 -9.48
C LYS A 337 15.33 -11.49 -8.30
N GLU A 338 14.91 -10.28 -7.95
CA GLU A 338 13.96 -10.02 -6.88
C GLU A 338 12.57 -10.56 -7.24
N ALA A 339 12.11 -10.34 -8.48
CA ALA A 339 10.89 -10.93 -8.99
C ALA A 339 10.91 -12.47 -8.91
N THR A 340 12.01 -13.10 -9.32
CA THR A 340 12.20 -14.55 -9.25
C THR A 340 12.17 -15.03 -7.79
N ARG A 341 12.91 -14.36 -6.90
CA ARG A 341 12.91 -14.70 -5.47
C ARG A 341 11.50 -14.60 -4.87
N ARG A 342 10.76 -13.54 -5.19
CA ARG A 342 9.40 -13.33 -4.69
C ARG A 342 8.44 -14.40 -5.18
N THR A 343 8.48 -14.75 -6.46
CA THR A 343 7.61 -15.80 -7.00
C THR A 343 7.91 -17.18 -6.42
N LEU A 344 9.19 -17.48 -6.16
CA LEU A 344 9.59 -18.72 -5.47
C LEU A 344 9.17 -18.74 -4.00
N GLU A 345 9.18 -17.61 -3.33
CA GLU A 345 8.65 -17.48 -1.96
C GLU A 345 7.14 -17.75 -1.94
N ILE A 346 6.37 -17.12 -2.84
CA ILE A 346 4.92 -17.36 -2.95
C ILE A 346 4.62 -18.82 -3.32
N LYS A 347 5.43 -19.47 -4.16
CA LYS A 347 5.34 -20.91 -4.42
C LYS A 347 5.34 -21.72 -3.12
N LYS A 348 6.24 -21.43 -2.17
CA LYS A 348 6.27 -22.12 -0.87
C LYS A 348 4.97 -21.96 -0.08
N TYR A 349 4.35 -20.76 -0.15
CA TYR A 349 3.04 -20.54 0.46
C TYR A 349 1.94 -21.38 -0.22
N ILE A 350 1.94 -21.45 -1.55
CA ILE A 350 0.97 -22.30 -2.29
C ILE A 350 1.14 -23.77 -1.88
N GLU A 351 2.38 -24.28 -1.81
CA GLU A 351 2.68 -25.65 -1.39
C GLU A 351 2.20 -25.92 0.06
N ALA A 352 2.40 -24.97 0.97
CA ALA A 352 1.92 -25.07 2.35
C ALA A 352 0.38 -25.08 2.43
N ILE A 353 -0.30 -24.21 1.66
CA ILE A 353 -1.76 -24.17 1.57
C ILE A 353 -2.31 -25.49 1.00
N ASP A 354 -1.69 -26.04 -0.05
CA ASP A 354 -2.09 -27.35 -0.62
C ASP A 354 -1.94 -28.50 0.38
N LYS A 355 -0.94 -28.43 1.27
CA LYS A 355 -0.78 -29.42 2.35
C LYS A 355 -1.91 -29.30 3.36
N ILE A 356 -2.23 -28.06 3.80
CA ILE A 356 -3.35 -27.81 4.74
C ILE A 356 -4.68 -28.26 4.14
N ARG A 357 -4.90 -28.05 2.83
CA ARG A 357 -6.10 -28.47 2.11
C ARG A 357 -6.32 -29.99 2.13
N LYS A 358 -5.28 -30.79 2.22
CA LYS A 358 -5.39 -32.26 2.35
C LYS A 358 -5.87 -32.70 3.72
N GLU A 359 -5.67 -31.86 4.73
CA GLU A 359 -5.96 -32.17 6.14
C GLU A 359 -7.25 -31.50 6.64
N LYS A 360 -7.74 -30.44 5.93
CA LYS A 360 -8.91 -29.66 6.31
C LYS A 360 -9.83 -29.41 5.14
N GLU A 361 -11.12 -29.44 5.37
CA GLU A 361 -12.13 -28.97 4.42
C GLU A 361 -12.22 -27.45 4.45
N PHE A 362 -12.37 -26.86 3.27
CA PHE A 362 -12.57 -25.43 3.09
C PHE A 362 -13.89 -25.17 2.35
N GLU A 363 -14.50 -24.02 2.64
CA GLU A 363 -15.64 -23.52 1.89
C GLU A 363 -15.25 -23.20 0.43
N TYR A 364 -16.24 -23.22 -0.47
CA TYR A 364 -16.05 -22.96 -1.90
C TYR A 364 -15.29 -21.66 -2.16
N GLU A 365 -15.63 -20.55 -1.46
CA GLU A 365 -14.97 -19.25 -1.65
C GLU A 365 -13.46 -19.31 -1.38
N THR A 366 -13.06 -20.02 -0.33
CA THR A 366 -11.64 -20.23 0.00
C THR A 366 -10.94 -21.07 -1.06
N LEU A 367 -11.59 -22.16 -1.53
CA LEU A 367 -11.05 -23.01 -2.58
C LEU A 367 -10.91 -22.27 -3.90
N TYR A 368 -11.88 -21.42 -4.24
CA TYR A 368 -11.83 -20.55 -5.42
C TYR A 368 -10.65 -19.55 -5.33
N LYS A 369 -10.42 -18.91 -4.17
CA LYS A 369 -9.25 -18.03 -3.98
C LYS A 369 -7.92 -18.76 -4.11
N ILE A 370 -7.84 -20.02 -3.68
CA ILE A 370 -6.64 -20.86 -3.87
C ILE A 370 -6.40 -21.10 -5.36
N LEU A 371 -7.44 -21.41 -6.13
CA LEU A 371 -7.36 -21.53 -7.59
C LEU A 371 -6.85 -20.23 -8.22
N ILE A 372 -7.47 -19.10 -7.91
CA ILE A 372 -7.10 -17.78 -8.44
C ILE A 372 -5.65 -17.43 -8.11
N LEU A 373 -5.20 -17.70 -6.89
CA LEU A 373 -3.79 -17.52 -6.51
C LEU A 373 -2.84 -18.35 -7.40
N LYS A 374 -3.15 -19.63 -7.63
CA LYS A 374 -2.34 -20.53 -8.46
C LYS A 374 -2.26 -20.04 -9.91
N LEU A 375 -3.38 -19.64 -10.47
CA LEU A 375 -3.47 -19.18 -11.86
C LEU A 375 -2.75 -17.82 -12.05
N TRP A 376 -2.95 -16.86 -11.14
CA TRP A 376 -2.19 -15.61 -11.18
C TRP A 376 -0.69 -15.82 -10.96
N TRP A 377 -0.31 -16.81 -10.16
CA TRP A 377 1.10 -17.15 -9.99
C TRP A 377 1.72 -17.61 -11.33
N ILE A 378 1.02 -18.46 -12.11
CA ILE A 378 1.47 -18.86 -13.46
C ILE A 378 1.56 -17.63 -14.39
N GLU A 379 0.57 -16.75 -14.38
CA GLU A 379 0.61 -15.52 -15.19
C GLU A 379 1.83 -14.64 -14.83
N SER A 380 2.12 -14.49 -13.54
CA SER A 380 3.22 -13.64 -13.05
C SER A 380 4.62 -14.12 -13.47
N ILE A 381 4.82 -15.43 -13.60
CA ILE A 381 6.13 -15.99 -14.00
C ILE A 381 6.40 -15.89 -15.51
N ASN A 382 5.36 -15.70 -16.34
CA ASN A 382 5.52 -15.70 -17.79
C ASN A 382 6.58 -14.71 -18.28
N ARG A 383 6.56 -13.48 -17.77
CA ARG A 383 7.56 -12.47 -18.13
C ARG A 383 8.95 -12.73 -17.57
N ILE A 384 9.05 -13.39 -16.42
CA ILE A 384 10.33 -13.82 -15.83
C ILE A 384 10.97 -14.86 -16.74
N ILE A 385 10.20 -15.85 -17.15
CA ILE A 385 10.66 -16.93 -18.03
C ILE A 385 11.08 -16.42 -19.41
N GLN A 386 10.39 -15.40 -19.93
CA GLN A 386 10.74 -14.79 -21.22
C GLN A 386 12.06 -14.01 -21.18
N LYS A 387 12.37 -13.37 -20.04
CA LYS A 387 13.59 -12.57 -19.87
C LYS A 387 14.84 -13.37 -19.49
N GLN A 388 14.66 -14.54 -18.84
CA GLN A 388 15.74 -15.42 -18.40
C GLN A 388 15.35 -16.87 -18.67
N ASP A 389 16.34 -17.72 -18.96
CA ASP A 389 16.08 -19.15 -19.17
C ASP A 389 15.88 -19.88 -17.83
N LEU A 390 14.83 -19.49 -17.12
CA LEU A 390 14.44 -20.03 -15.82
C LEU A 390 13.27 -21.02 -15.92
N TYR A 391 12.88 -21.43 -17.14
CA TYR A 391 11.70 -22.26 -17.30
C TYR A 391 11.81 -23.58 -16.52
N ASN A 392 12.99 -24.19 -16.44
CA ASN A 392 13.23 -25.43 -15.71
C ASN A 392 12.88 -25.32 -14.21
N VAL A 393 13.10 -24.14 -13.62
CA VAL A 393 12.82 -23.87 -12.20
C VAL A 393 11.32 -23.91 -11.92
N PHE A 394 10.50 -23.48 -12.90
CA PHE A 394 9.06 -23.34 -12.73
C PHE A 394 8.26 -24.47 -13.36
N PHE A 395 8.81 -25.16 -14.37
CA PHE A 395 8.11 -26.13 -15.20
C PHE A 395 7.37 -27.23 -14.41
N SER A 396 8.08 -27.89 -13.50
CA SER A 396 7.49 -28.99 -12.71
C SER A 396 6.32 -28.54 -11.85
N PHE A 397 6.39 -27.30 -11.33
CA PHE A 397 5.33 -26.77 -10.49
C PHE A 397 4.14 -26.25 -11.30
N VAL A 398 4.36 -25.63 -12.47
CA VAL A 398 3.28 -25.30 -13.41
C VAL A 398 2.52 -26.56 -13.82
N LYS A 399 3.24 -27.63 -14.20
CA LYS A 399 2.65 -28.94 -14.52
C LYS A 399 1.83 -29.50 -13.35
N TYR A 400 2.37 -29.43 -12.14
CA TYR A 400 1.67 -29.87 -10.92
C TYR A 400 0.37 -29.09 -10.73
N ILE A 401 0.39 -27.74 -10.83
CA ILE A 401 -0.79 -26.90 -10.66
C ILE A 401 -1.85 -27.27 -11.69
N ILE A 402 -1.50 -27.32 -12.98
CA ILE A 402 -2.43 -27.64 -14.08
C ILE A 402 -3.08 -28.99 -13.84
N ASN A 403 -2.32 -30.02 -13.56
CA ASN A 403 -2.85 -31.36 -13.29
C ASN A 403 -3.75 -31.39 -12.04
N SER A 404 -3.38 -30.66 -10.98
CA SER A 404 -4.20 -30.58 -9.77
C SER A 404 -5.55 -29.92 -10.01
N ILE A 405 -5.63 -28.95 -10.91
CA ILE A 405 -6.87 -28.27 -11.28
C ILE A 405 -7.78 -29.20 -12.08
N PHE A 406 -7.24 -29.89 -13.10
CA PHE A 406 -8.03 -30.82 -13.92
C PHE A 406 -8.53 -32.06 -13.17
N SER A 407 -7.88 -32.43 -12.07
CA SER A 407 -8.30 -33.55 -11.21
C SER A 407 -9.22 -33.11 -10.05
N ASP A 408 -9.52 -31.83 -9.93
CA ASP A 408 -10.35 -31.30 -8.84
C ASP A 408 -11.84 -31.59 -9.10
N LYS A 409 -12.54 -32.02 -8.05
CA LYS A 409 -13.99 -32.31 -8.10
C LYS A 409 -14.85 -31.07 -8.40
N LEU A 410 -14.34 -29.88 -8.10
CA LEU A 410 -15.02 -28.60 -8.31
C LEU A 410 -14.63 -27.94 -9.63
N PHE A 411 -14.01 -28.68 -10.55
CA PHE A 411 -13.55 -28.14 -11.83
C PHE A 411 -14.62 -27.31 -12.55
N ASP A 412 -15.79 -27.86 -12.77
CA ASP A 412 -16.87 -27.18 -13.50
C ASP A 412 -17.38 -25.93 -12.77
N GLU A 413 -17.46 -25.97 -11.44
CA GLU A 413 -17.85 -24.83 -10.61
C GLU A 413 -16.83 -23.69 -10.65
N TYR A 414 -15.54 -24.01 -10.64
CA TYR A 414 -14.47 -23.01 -10.72
C TYR A 414 -14.52 -22.20 -12.02
N PHE A 415 -14.90 -22.83 -13.13
CA PHE A 415 -14.90 -22.20 -14.45
C PHE A 415 -16.27 -21.66 -14.88
N LYS A 416 -17.13 -21.37 -13.93
CA LYS A 416 -18.31 -20.51 -14.12
C LYS A 416 -17.99 -19.01 -14.09
N ASN A 417 -16.79 -18.62 -13.70
CA ASN A 417 -16.36 -17.22 -13.60
C ASN A 417 -15.36 -16.87 -14.71
N ILE A 418 -15.52 -15.70 -15.35
CA ILE A 418 -14.71 -15.28 -16.50
C ILE A 418 -13.23 -15.06 -16.13
N GLU A 419 -12.90 -14.58 -14.91
CA GLU A 419 -11.51 -14.41 -14.46
C GLU A 419 -10.79 -15.77 -14.44
N SER A 420 -11.40 -16.79 -13.86
CA SER A 420 -10.80 -18.13 -13.79
C SER A 420 -10.63 -18.76 -15.19
N VAL A 421 -11.60 -18.60 -16.07
CA VAL A 421 -11.55 -19.11 -17.45
C VAL A 421 -10.42 -18.44 -18.25
N ALA A 422 -10.31 -17.09 -18.18
CA ALA A 422 -9.26 -16.36 -18.87
C ALA A 422 -7.86 -16.70 -18.34
N LEU A 423 -7.72 -16.84 -17.02
CA LEU A 423 -6.46 -17.23 -16.39
C LEU A 423 -6.07 -18.67 -16.71
N MET A 424 -7.03 -19.60 -16.76
CA MET A 424 -6.74 -20.99 -17.10
C MET A 424 -6.30 -21.13 -18.56
N TYR A 425 -6.94 -20.42 -19.49
CA TYR A 425 -6.49 -20.35 -20.88
C TYR A 425 -5.03 -19.87 -20.95
N ASN A 426 -4.70 -18.77 -20.22
CA ASN A 426 -3.34 -18.26 -20.18
C ASN A 426 -2.34 -19.25 -19.56
N ALA A 427 -2.74 -19.94 -18.47
CA ALA A 427 -1.90 -20.95 -17.85
C ALA A 427 -1.56 -22.11 -18.80
N LEU A 428 -2.52 -22.54 -19.62
CA LEU A 428 -2.30 -23.56 -20.64
C LEU A 428 -1.36 -23.07 -21.74
N LYS A 429 -1.54 -21.83 -22.25
CA LYS A 429 -0.64 -21.24 -23.26
C LYS A 429 0.79 -21.09 -22.75
N ILE A 430 0.96 -20.64 -21.50
CA ILE A 430 2.28 -20.55 -20.87
C ILE A 430 2.93 -21.94 -20.76
N TYR A 431 2.15 -22.94 -20.36
CA TYR A 431 2.63 -24.32 -20.28
C TYR A 431 2.97 -24.91 -21.64
N GLU A 432 2.17 -24.63 -22.69
CA GLU A 432 2.46 -25.00 -24.08
C GLU A 432 3.81 -24.41 -24.53
N ASP A 433 4.05 -23.12 -24.29
CA ASP A 433 5.32 -22.47 -24.63
C ASP A 433 6.52 -23.08 -23.88
N MET A 434 6.30 -23.49 -22.62
CA MET A 434 7.33 -24.20 -21.86
C MET A 434 7.62 -25.58 -22.44
N LEU A 435 6.60 -26.31 -22.89
CA LEU A 435 6.77 -27.61 -23.55
C LEU A 435 7.52 -27.49 -24.87
N LYS A 436 7.17 -26.49 -25.70
CA LYS A 436 7.85 -26.23 -26.98
C LYS A 436 9.34 -25.94 -26.79
N LYS A 437 9.71 -25.19 -25.74
CA LYS A 437 11.13 -24.95 -25.41
C LYS A 437 11.87 -26.25 -25.05
N ASP A 438 11.18 -27.22 -24.48
CA ASP A 438 11.73 -28.55 -24.13
C ASP A 438 11.65 -29.55 -25.31
N GLY A 439 11.22 -29.09 -26.50
CA GLY A 439 11.05 -29.95 -27.69
C GLY A 439 9.92 -30.97 -27.58
N LYS A 440 8.94 -30.73 -26.71
CA LYS A 440 7.79 -31.58 -26.46
C LYS A 440 6.53 -30.92 -26.97
N GLU A 441 5.63 -31.71 -27.54
CA GLU A 441 4.29 -31.32 -27.91
C GLU A 441 3.28 -32.25 -27.23
N GLU A 442 2.29 -31.68 -26.56
CA GLU A 442 1.18 -32.44 -25.96
C GLU A 442 -0.13 -31.99 -26.62
N ASN A 443 -0.66 -32.76 -27.56
CA ASN A 443 -1.94 -32.47 -28.24
C ASN A 443 -3.11 -32.27 -27.25
N ALA A 444 -3.05 -32.90 -26.10
CA ALA A 444 -4.04 -32.72 -25.03
C ALA A 444 -4.12 -31.26 -24.51
N ILE A 445 -3.02 -30.52 -24.55
CA ILE A 445 -3.00 -29.12 -24.11
C ILE A 445 -3.77 -28.25 -25.10
N PHE A 446 -3.52 -28.40 -26.39
CA PHE A 446 -4.26 -27.69 -27.44
C PHE A 446 -5.77 -27.91 -27.35
N VAL A 447 -6.23 -29.16 -27.15
CA VAL A 447 -7.65 -29.46 -26.98
C VAL A 447 -8.24 -28.73 -25.75
N ARG A 448 -7.49 -28.66 -24.65
CA ARG A 448 -7.92 -27.96 -23.44
C ARG A 448 -7.96 -26.42 -23.62
N GLU A 449 -7.04 -25.86 -24.37
CA GLU A 449 -7.05 -24.43 -24.72
C GLU A 449 -8.28 -24.07 -25.54
N GLU A 450 -8.57 -24.85 -26.59
CA GLU A 450 -9.76 -24.64 -27.45
C GLU A 450 -11.08 -24.83 -26.66
N TYR A 451 -11.09 -25.72 -25.66
CA TYR A 451 -12.25 -25.84 -24.76
C TYR A 451 -12.53 -24.51 -24.05
N PHE A 452 -11.51 -23.88 -23.41
CA PHE A 452 -11.72 -22.63 -22.69
C PHE A 452 -12.06 -21.47 -23.62
N ARG A 453 -11.43 -21.40 -24.78
CA ARG A 453 -11.72 -20.37 -25.79
C ARG A 453 -13.16 -20.48 -26.31
N THR A 454 -13.59 -21.68 -26.62
CA THR A 454 -14.95 -21.96 -27.05
C THR A 454 -15.97 -21.68 -25.97
N LYS A 455 -15.66 -22.02 -24.72
CA LYS A 455 -16.49 -21.73 -23.55
C LYS A 455 -16.72 -20.22 -23.38
N ILE A 456 -15.66 -19.38 -23.51
CA ILE A 456 -15.79 -17.93 -23.44
C ILE A 456 -16.75 -17.44 -24.53
N HIS A 457 -16.57 -17.90 -25.75
CA HIS A 457 -17.39 -17.46 -26.88
C HIS A 457 -18.84 -17.88 -26.76
N ASN A 458 -19.11 -19.14 -26.40
CA ASN A 458 -20.46 -19.72 -26.46
C ASN A 458 -21.29 -19.45 -25.19
N GLU A 459 -20.65 -19.39 -24.01
CA GLU A 459 -21.36 -19.33 -22.74
C GLU A 459 -21.28 -17.92 -22.09
N PHE A 460 -20.16 -17.22 -22.24
CA PHE A 460 -19.96 -15.92 -21.59
C PHE A 460 -20.30 -14.72 -22.48
N TRP A 461 -20.03 -14.81 -23.81
CA TRP A 461 -20.24 -13.67 -24.69
C TRP A 461 -21.73 -13.42 -24.95
N ASN A 462 -22.16 -12.16 -24.74
CA ASN A 462 -23.47 -11.67 -25.10
C ASN A 462 -23.33 -10.69 -26.29
N GLU A 463 -23.81 -11.12 -27.45
CA GLU A 463 -23.69 -10.35 -28.70
C GLU A 463 -24.49 -9.05 -28.69
N GLU A 464 -25.67 -9.04 -28.09
CA GLU A 464 -26.57 -7.88 -28.04
C GLU A 464 -25.94 -6.76 -27.17
N LYS A 465 -25.51 -7.10 -25.97
CA LYS A 465 -24.93 -6.15 -25.01
C LYS A 465 -23.44 -5.91 -25.24
N ARG A 466 -22.77 -6.72 -26.04
CA ARG A 466 -21.31 -6.67 -26.30
C ARG A 466 -20.47 -6.77 -25.04
N VAL A 467 -20.86 -7.65 -24.15
CA VAL A 467 -20.23 -7.90 -22.85
C VAL A 467 -19.98 -9.38 -22.63
N LEU A 468 -19.05 -9.68 -21.73
CA LEU A 468 -18.88 -11.02 -21.18
C LEU A 468 -19.55 -11.07 -19.80
N LYS A 469 -20.35 -12.10 -19.55
CA LYS A 469 -20.88 -12.36 -18.21
C LYS A 469 -19.72 -12.48 -17.22
N LYS A 470 -19.89 -11.97 -16.01
CA LYS A 470 -18.91 -12.18 -14.95
C LYS A 470 -18.95 -13.62 -14.46
N ASN A 471 -20.16 -14.13 -14.23
CA ASN A 471 -20.42 -15.50 -13.80
C ASN A 471 -21.60 -16.07 -14.59
N LEU A 472 -21.58 -17.38 -14.92
CA LEU A 472 -22.63 -18.04 -15.70
C LEU A 472 -23.95 -18.16 -14.92
N ASP A 473 -23.89 -18.21 -13.60
CA ASP A 473 -25.08 -18.29 -12.72
C ASP A 473 -25.75 -16.91 -12.50
N GLU A 474 -25.17 -15.81 -13.04
CA GLU A 474 -25.75 -14.48 -12.91
C GLU A 474 -26.83 -14.23 -13.96
N GLU A 475 -28.01 -13.82 -13.50
CA GLU A 475 -29.12 -13.42 -14.37
C GLU A 475 -28.87 -12.07 -15.04
N GLU A 476 -28.25 -11.13 -14.30
CA GLU A 476 -27.96 -9.79 -14.79
C GLU A 476 -26.69 -9.78 -15.64
N ILE A 477 -26.81 -9.25 -16.85
CA ILE A 477 -25.71 -9.12 -17.81
C ILE A 477 -25.36 -7.65 -17.98
N TYR A 478 -24.27 -7.21 -17.33
CA TYR A 478 -23.71 -5.87 -17.43
C TYR A 478 -22.22 -5.92 -17.69
N ALA A 479 -21.68 -4.81 -18.22
CA ALA A 479 -20.24 -4.63 -18.29
C ALA A 479 -19.62 -4.72 -16.89
N ASN A 480 -18.54 -5.48 -16.78
CA ASN A 480 -17.79 -5.70 -15.55
C ASN A 480 -16.28 -5.70 -15.83
N ILE A 481 -15.50 -5.42 -14.80
CA ILE A 481 -14.07 -5.21 -14.95
C ILE A 481 -13.31 -6.50 -15.34
N GLU A 482 -13.80 -7.66 -14.97
CA GLU A 482 -13.12 -8.93 -15.22
C GLU A 482 -13.08 -9.29 -16.71
N MET A 483 -13.97 -8.69 -17.52
CA MET A 483 -13.91 -8.82 -18.99
C MET A 483 -12.54 -8.42 -19.56
N LEU A 484 -11.85 -7.45 -18.93
CA LEU A 484 -10.54 -6.99 -19.39
C LEU A 484 -9.46 -8.07 -19.33
N TYR A 485 -9.57 -9.04 -18.43
CA TYR A 485 -8.59 -10.12 -18.34
C TYR A 485 -8.55 -10.96 -19.62
N THR A 486 -9.68 -11.09 -20.35
CA THR A 486 -9.72 -11.84 -21.61
C THR A 486 -8.86 -11.24 -22.73
N ILE A 487 -8.49 -9.95 -22.62
CA ILE A 487 -7.70 -9.22 -23.63
C ILE A 487 -6.39 -8.64 -23.09
N SER A 488 -6.24 -8.46 -21.79
CA SER A 488 -5.09 -7.80 -21.18
C SER A 488 -4.04 -8.76 -20.60
N LEU A 489 -4.37 -10.01 -20.34
CA LEU A 489 -3.41 -11.02 -19.90
C LEU A 489 -2.35 -11.32 -20.98
N SER A 490 -1.40 -12.20 -20.72
CA SER A 490 -0.30 -12.51 -21.62
C SER A 490 -0.79 -12.96 -22.99
N TYR A 491 -1.81 -13.81 -23.03
CA TYR A 491 -2.44 -14.31 -24.26
C TYR A 491 -3.93 -13.94 -24.29
N PRO A 492 -4.39 -13.13 -25.29
CA PRO A 492 -5.82 -12.87 -25.46
C PRO A 492 -6.58 -14.15 -25.76
N CYS A 493 -7.67 -14.37 -25.07
CA CYS A 493 -8.46 -15.61 -25.21
C CYS A 493 -9.73 -15.44 -26.05
N ILE A 494 -9.93 -14.28 -26.68
CA ILE A 494 -11.04 -13.99 -27.59
C ILE A 494 -10.54 -13.43 -28.93
N VAL A 495 -11.35 -13.58 -29.98
CA VAL A 495 -10.98 -13.11 -31.34
C VAL A 495 -10.97 -11.58 -31.44
N SER A 496 -10.16 -11.05 -32.40
CA SER A 496 -9.88 -9.61 -32.53
C SER A 496 -11.15 -8.74 -32.67
N ASP A 497 -12.14 -9.17 -33.40
CA ASP A 497 -13.39 -8.43 -33.58
C ASP A 497 -14.17 -8.28 -32.25
N ILE A 498 -14.25 -9.36 -31.46
CA ILE A 498 -14.86 -9.32 -30.14
C ILE A 498 -14.03 -8.45 -29.19
N GLN A 499 -12.68 -8.51 -29.26
CA GLN A 499 -11.80 -7.67 -28.45
C GLN A 499 -12.12 -6.19 -28.65
N PHE A 500 -12.25 -5.76 -29.91
CA PHE A 500 -12.56 -4.36 -30.25
C PHE A 500 -13.91 -3.91 -29.67
N ARG A 501 -14.97 -4.73 -29.89
CA ARG A 501 -16.33 -4.43 -29.40
C ARG A 501 -16.39 -4.40 -27.87
N LEU A 502 -15.70 -5.32 -27.22
CA LEU A 502 -15.62 -5.39 -25.77
C LEU A 502 -14.87 -4.19 -25.20
N LEU A 503 -13.77 -3.78 -25.82
CA LEU A 503 -12.98 -2.63 -25.38
C LEU A 503 -13.78 -1.31 -25.53
N ASP A 504 -14.56 -1.15 -26.59
CA ASP A 504 -15.49 -0.03 -26.79
C ASP A 504 -16.56 0.01 -25.67
N THR A 505 -17.10 -1.15 -25.29
CA THR A 505 -18.05 -1.25 -24.17
C THR A 505 -17.40 -0.90 -22.83
N VAL A 506 -16.19 -1.40 -22.56
CA VAL A 506 -15.43 -1.04 -21.35
C VAL A 506 -15.20 0.47 -21.29
N PHE A 507 -14.83 1.09 -22.41
CA PHE A 507 -14.64 2.53 -22.48
C PHE A 507 -15.92 3.31 -22.18
N LYS A 508 -17.05 2.90 -22.73
CA LYS A 508 -18.34 3.60 -22.55
C LYS A 508 -18.94 3.40 -21.15
N GLU A 509 -18.82 2.21 -20.60
CA GLU A 509 -19.55 1.82 -19.40
C GLU A 509 -18.71 1.88 -18.11
N LEU A 510 -17.42 1.56 -18.19
CA LEU A 510 -16.58 1.42 -17.00
C LEU A 510 -15.53 2.52 -16.85
N TYR A 511 -15.08 3.11 -17.95
CA TYR A 511 -13.98 4.08 -17.91
C TYR A 511 -14.37 5.39 -17.21
N THR A 512 -13.40 5.90 -16.43
CA THR A 512 -13.33 7.26 -15.92
C THR A 512 -11.89 7.79 -16.01
N PRO A 513 -11.66 9.11 -15.99
CA PRO A 513 -10.29 9.66 -16.02
C PRO A 513 -9.39 9.22 -14.85
N TYR A 514 -9.97 8.73 -13.74
CA TYR A 514 -9.25 8.34 -12.52
C TYR A 514 -9.12 6.83 -12.32
N GLY A 515 -9.74 6.03 -13.18
CA GLY A 515 -9.75 4.58 -13.05
C GLY A 515 -10.97 3.93 -13.71
N LEU A 516 -11.24 2.70 -13.37
CA LEU A 516 -12.39 1.96 -13.89
C LEU A 516 -13.37 1.61 -12.77
N ARG A 517 -14.67 1.61 -13.11
CA ARG A 517 -15.72 1.02 -12.27
C ARG A 517 -15.61 -0.49 -12.31
N GLU A 518 -16.02 -1.17 -11.25
CA GLU A 518 -16.12 -2.64 -11.28
C GLU A 518 -17.29 -3.12 -12.13
N TYR A 519 -18.39 -2.35 -12.16
CA TYR A 519 -19.59 -2.63 -12.94
C TYR A 519 -20.09 -1.37 -13.65
N SER A 520 -20.86 -1.57 -14.74
CA SER A 520 -21.59 -0.50 -15.42
C SER A 520 -22.44 0.32 -14.43
N LYS A 521 -22.62 1.61 -14.73
CA LYS A 521 -23.46 2.52 -13.93
C LYS A 521 -24.88 2.01 -13.70
N ASN A 522 -25.41 1.25 -14.65
CA ASN A 522 -26.79 0.76 -14.63
C ASN A 522 -26.93 -0.57 -13.86
N SER A 523 -25.82 -1.17 -13.43
CA SER A 523 -25.86 -2.39 -12.63
C SER A 523 -26.25 -2.07 -11.19
N LEU A 524 -27.09 -2.91 -10.58
CA LEU A 524 -27.41 -2.85 -9.15
C LEU A 524 -26.19 -3.09 -8.25
N ARG A 525 -25.13 -3.69 -8.81
CA ARG A 525 -23.85 -3.93 -8.12
C ARG A 525 -22.89 -2.76 -8.19
N ASN A 526 -23.22 -1.69 -8.92
CA ASN A 526 -22.36 -0.54 -9.00
C ASN A 526 -22.34 0.21 -7.66
N THR A 527 -21.18 0.21 -7.01
CA THR A 527 -20.96 0.93 -5.74
C THR A 527 -20.66 2.40 -5.93
N GLY A 528 -20.48 2.86 -7.18
CA GLY A 528 -19.99 4.21 -7.50
C GLY A 528 -18.52 4.41 -7.13
N LEU A 529 -17.77 3.35 -6.89
CA LEU A 529 -16.34 3.37 -6.62
C LEU A 529 -15.54 3.16 -7.92
N ILE A 530 -14.42 3.87 -8.03
CA ILE A 530 -13.53 3.88 -9.18
C ILE A 530 -12.16 3.41 -8.74
N TYR A 531 -11.59 2.43 -9.44
CA TYR A 531 -10.36 1.75 -9.08
C TYR A 531 -9.23 2.03 -10.08
N PRO A 532 -8.19 2.79 -9.69
CA PRO A 532 -7.03 3.07 -10.55
C PRO A 532 -6.25 1.82 -10.96
N LYS A 533 -6.19 0.80 -10.10
CA LYS A 533 -5.44 -0.45 -10.33
C LYS A 533 -5.79 -1.18 -11.63
N TYR A 534 -6.97 -0.95 -12.18
CA TYR A 534 -7.38 -1.60 -13.43
C TYR A 534 -6.98 -0.80 -14.69
N MET A 535 -6.49 0.42 -14.52
CA MET A 535 -6.15 1.27 -15.66
C MET A 535 -5.01 0.69 -16.50
N ALA A 536 -4.04 0.03 -15.88
CA ALA A 536 -2.96 -0.64 -16.61
C ALA A 536 -3.46 -1.77 -17.52
N HIS A 537 -4.46 -2.55 -17.09
CA HIS A 537 -5.09 -3.56 -17.93
C HIS A 537 -5.83 -2.95 -19.11
N PHE A 538 -6.55 -1.85 -18.88
CA PHE A 538 -7.27 -1.12 -19.92
C PHE A 538 -6.32 -0.54 -20.97
N VAL A 539 -5.25 0.13 -20.55
CA VAL A 539 -4.24 0.70 -21.45
C VAL A 539 -3.52 -0.41 -22.21
N LYS A 540 -3.15 -1.52 -21.55
CA LYS A 540 -2.52 -2.67 -22.21
C LYS A 540 -3.41 -3.24 -23.33
N ALA A 541 -4.71 -3.37 -23.08
CA ALA A 541 -5.69 -3.82 -24.06
C ALA A 541 -5.78 -2.84 -25.25
N ASN A 542 -5.85 -1.53 -24.96
CA ASN A 542 -5.85 -0.49 -25.99
C ASN A 542 -4.59 -0.51 -26.87
N LEU A 543 -3.41 -0.57 -26.28
CA LEU A 543 -2.14 -0.62 -27.00
C LEU A 543 -2.00 -1.90 -27.83
N ARG A 544 -2.51 -3.02 -27.32
CA ARG A 544 -2.51 -4.29 -28.07
C ARG A 544 -3.39 -4.20 -29.31
N GLN A 545 -4.57 -3.60 -29.19
CA GLN A 545 -5.52 -3.48 -30.30
C GLN A 545 -5.07 -2.46 -31.36
N ASN A 546 -4.45 -1.35 -30.94
CA ASN A 546 -4.06 -0.26 -31.84
C ASN A 546 -2.60 -0.32 -32.29
N GLY A 547 -1.86 -1.35 -31.85
CA GLY A 547 -0.40 -1.44 -32.00
C GLY A 547 0.34 -0.52 -31.01
N VAL A 548 1.56 -0.92 -30.66
CA VAL A 548 2.42 -0.14 -29.74
C VAL A 548 3.24 0.85 -30.55
N THR A 549 2.67 2.01 -30.82
CA THR A 549 3.29 3.13 -31.56
C THR A 549 3.34 4.38 -30.67
N ARG A 550 4.14 5.39 -31.06
CA ARG A 550 4.16 6.68 -30.37
C ARG A 550 2.76 7.34 -30.35
N ALA A 551 2.03 7.24 -31.47
CA ALA A 551 0.68 7.81 -31.57
C ALA A 551 -0.31 7.11 -30.61
N SER A 552 -0.31 5.78 -30.58
CA SER A 552 -1.20 5.03 -29.67
C SER A 552 -0.86 5.24 -28.20
N ARG A 553 0.44 5.36 -27.85
CA ARG A 553 0.87 5.72 -26.49
C ARG A 553 0.40 7.12 -26.09
N LYS A 554 0.46 8.10 -26.99
CA LYS A 554 -0.05 9.46 -26.75
C LYS A 554 -1.56 9.46 -26.52
N ILE A 555 -2.32 8.70 -27.30
CA ILE A 555 -3.77 8.54 -27.08
C ILE A 555 -4.03 7.88 -25.73
N ALA A 556 -3.33 6.78 -25.42
CA ALA A 556 -3.45 6.08 -24.15
C ALA A 556 -3.08 6.98 -22.96
N PHE A 557 -2.05 7.82 -23.09
CA PHE A 557 -1.69 8.80 -22.07
C PHE A 557 -2.82 9.79 -21.80
N ASN A 558 -3.50 10.29 -22.85
CA ASN A 558 -4.63 11.21 -22.66
C ASN A 558 -5.78 10.58 -21.86
N LEU A 559 -5.93 9.25 -21.92
CA LEU A 559 -6.95 8.54 -21.11
C LEU A 559 -6.60 8.52 -19.61
N VAL A 560 -5.35 8.66 -19.25
CA VAL A 560 -4.88 8.56 -17.84
C VAL A 560 -4.30 9.86 -17.29
N LYS A 561 -4.32 10.91 -18.09
CA LYS A 561 -3.72 12.21 -17.77
C LYS A 561 -4.22 12.77 -16.44
N ASP A 562 -5.53 12.74 -16.20
CA ASP A 562 -6.14 13.31 -15.00
C ASP A 562 -5.76 12.49 -13.75
N LEU A 563 -5.64 11.18 -13.88
CA LEU A 563 -5.11 10.32 -12.81
C LEU A 563 -3.67 10.72 -12.46
N PHE A 564 -2.80 10.92 -13.47
CA PHE A 564 -1.42 11.33 -13.24
C PHE A 564 -1.31 12.74 -12.65
N LEU A 565 -2.17 13.68 -13.07
CA LEU A 565 -2.26 15.01 -12.46
C LEU A 565 -2.68 14.93 -10.99
N ASP A 566 -3.66 14.08 -10.66
CA ASP A 566 -4.10 13.89 -9.27
C ASP A 566 -2.99 13.27 -8.41
N ILE A 567 -2.26 12.27 -8.92
CA ILE A 567 -1.10 11.69 -8.24
C ILE A 567 -0.08 12.78 -7.89
N ASN A 568 0.28 13.64 -8.83
CA ASN A 568 1.26 14.70 -8.62
C ASN A 568 0.75 15.80 -7.69
N LYS A 569 -0.53 16.12 -7.78
CA LYS A 569 -1.13 17.21 -7.00
C LYS A 569 -1.37 16.83 -5.54
N TYR A 570 -1.78 15.60 -5.28
CA TYR A 570 -2.27 15.19 -3.95
C TYR A 570 -1.37 14.20 -3.24
N LEU A 571 -0.36 13.66 -3.90
CA LEU A 571 0.32 12.48 -3.43
C LEU A 571 1.83 12.63 -3.50
N ASN A 572 2.38 13.25 -2.51
CA ASN A 572 3.79 13.00 -2.24
C ASN A 572 4.06 11.53 -1.84
N CYS A 573 3.00 10.67 -1.80
CA CYS A 573 3.07 9.43 -1.04
C CYS A 573 2.26 8.26 -1.56
N GLY A 574 2.02 8.13 -2.87
CA GLY A 574 1.34 6.97 -3.44
C GLY A 574 0.01 7.30 -4.12
N VAL A 575 -0.65 6.30 -4.64
CA VAL A 575 -1.90 6.43 -5.40
C VAL A 575 -3.08 6.10 -4.50
N LYS A 576 -4.15 6.88 -4.61
CA LYS A 576 -5.42 6.52 -3.96
C LYS A 576 -5.86 5.16 -4.46
N LYS A 577 -6.20 4.27 -3.54
CA LYS A 577 -6.71 2.94 -3.87
C LYS A 577 -8.04 3.02 -4.62
N VAL A 578 -8.87 4.02 -4.28
CA VAL A 578 -10.24 4.17 -4.75
C VAL A 578 -10.62 5.64 -4.85
N TYR A 579 -11.36 6.00 -5.89
CA TYR A 579 -12.06 7.28 -6.05
C TYR A 579 -13.57 7.09 -5.97
N SER A 580 -14.32 8.16 -5.75
CA SER A 580 -15.78 8.17 -5.70
C SER A 580 -16.36 8.95 -6.86
N GLU A 581 -17.36 8.40 -7.56
CA GLU A 581 -18.14 9.15 -8.57
C GLU A 581 -18.89 10.35 -7.99
N LYS A 582 -19.25 10.29 -6.71
CA LYS A 582 -19.93 11.37 -6.00
C LYS A 582 -18.98 12.47 -5.50
N GLY A 583 -17.70 12.37 -5.82
CA GLY A 583 -16.68 13.34 -5.39
C GLY A 583 -16.34 13.27 -3.89
N TYR A 584 -16.80 12.26 -3.16
CA TYR A 584 -16.40 12.07 -1.77
C TYR A 584 -14.93 11.65 -1.67
N GLN A 585 -14.27 12.15 -0.65
CA GLN A 585 -12.96 11.62 -0.30
C GLN A 585 -13.13 10.25 0.37
N ILE A 586 -12.67 9.19 -0.29
CA ILE A 586 -12.63 7.84 0.30
C ILE A 586 -11.33 7.72 1.08
N ASP A 587 -11.46 7.35 2.34
CA ASP A 587 -10.34 7.19 3.26
C ASP A 587 -9.78 5.78 3.14
N THR A 588 -8.75 5.60 2.36
CA THR A 588 -8.05 4.32 2.19
C THR A 588 -6.58 4.48 2.55
N LEU A 589 -5.94 3.35 2.85
CA LEU A 589 -4.49 3.31 3.01
C LEU A 589 -3.82 3.90 1.76
N PRO A 590 -2.91 4.87 1.90
CA PRO A 590 -2.27 5.54 0.76
C PRO A 590 -1.22 4.68 0.04
N TYR A 591 -0.96 3.46 0.53
CA TYR A 591 0.08 2.56 0.06
C TYR A 591 -0.45 1.17 -0.30
N ASP A 592 -1.57 1.11 -1.00
CA ASP A 592 -2.04 -0.16 -1.53
C ASP A 592 -1.05 -0.71 -2.57
N LEU A 593 -0.40 -1.83 -2.21
CA LEU A 593 0.67 -2.45 -3.01
C LEU A 593 0.25 -2.65 -4.47
N LEU A 594 -0.93 -3.24 -4.69
CA LEU A 594 -1.39 -3.57 -6.03
C LEU A 594 -1.66 -2.31 -6.85
N THR A 595 -2.32 -1.30 -6.26
CA THR A 595 -2.61 -0.05 -6.96
C THR A 595 -1.32 0.67 -7.37
N ASN A 596 -0.36 0.80 -6.46
CA ASN A 596 0.93 1.43 -6.78
C ASN A 596 1.71 0.64 -7.85
N ALA A 597 1.75 -0.68 -7.75
CA ALA A 597 2.41 -1.55 -8.74
C ALA A 597 1.76 -1.41 -10.13
N GLU A 598 0.44 -1.38 -10.21
CA GLU A 598 -0.29 -1.22 -11.47
C GLU A 598 -0.09 0.18 -12.09
N ILE A 599 0.02 1.22 -11.28
CA ILE A 599 0.35 2.57 -11.79
C ILE A 599 1.78 2.64 -12.33
N ILE A 600 2.74 1.97 -11.68
CA ILE A 600 4.11 1.88 -12.22
C ILE A 600 4.12 1.10 -13.53
N ARG A 601 3.40 -0.02 -13.60
CA ARG A 601 3.25 -0.78 -14.84
C ARG A 601 2.59 0.05 -15.95
N LEU A 602 1.57 0.83 -15.62
CA LEU A 602 0.91 1.77 -16.53
C LEU A 602 1.91 2.80 -17.06
N TYR A 603 2.68 3.43 -16.19
CA TYR A 603 3.70 4.40 -16.54
C TYR A 603 4.76 3.80 -17.49
N ASP A 604 5.23 2.58 -17.19
CA ASP A 604 6.22 1.86 -17.97
C ASP A 604 5.73 1.51 -19.41
N MET A 605 4.44 1.24 -19.57
CA MET A 605 3.85 0.98 -20.88
C MET A 605 3.70 2.24 -21.73
N LEU A 606 3.59 3.41 -21.11
CA LEU A 606 3.37 4.69 -21.80
C LEU A 606 4.69 5.36 -22.20
N LEU A 607 5.77 5.05 -21.53
CA LEU A 607 7.13 5.47 -21.92
C LEU A 607 7.69 4.58 -23.02
#